data_23856af4fc7e8fe6c1e055fed786de18
#
_entry.id   23856af4fc7e8fe6c1e055fed786de18
#
_cell.length_a   1.000
_cell.length_b   1.000
_cell.length_c   1.000
_cell.angle_alpha   90.00
_cell.angle_beta   90.00
_cell.angle_gamma   90.00
#
_symmetry.space_group_name_H-M   'P 1'
#
loop_
_entity.id
_entity.type
_entity.pdbx_description
1 polymer ?
#
loop_
_entity_poly.entity_id
_entity_poly.type
_entity_poly.pdbx_seq_one_letter_code
_entity_poly.pdbx_strand_id
1 'polypeptide(L)'
;MLSLPLIVAIVALAQISEGGTLRALLQPTAALIVFGGTLAAMLLSYPSELLRRTARALSGVFRVGVSPDKAMVHRFEVLAVQARRHGALSLEGEIPANDTSFLSRALQLVVDGIDPAYARQTLESYNEARESADLECAEVLESAAGYAPTLGIVGTVMGLIQVLKQLSAPAEMGQGLAVAFIATLYGVGLANLFLIPLATRLRALARSAAVTRELIIEAAVAIRTGVHPRLVSTQLEGYIRSGERPVGFWGD
;
A
#
# COMPACT_ATOMS: atom_id res chain seq x y z
N MET A 1 -8.35 -8.97 7.15
CA MET A 1 -7.46 -10.07 7.61
C MET A 1 -7.95 -11.47 7.24
N LEU A 2 -9.22 -11.66 6.88
CA LEU A 2 -9.80 -12.97 6.51
C LEU A 2 -9.46 -13.44 5.08
N SER A 3 -9.03 -12.54 4.19
CA SER A 3 -8.80 -12.86 2.77
C SER A 3 -7.62 -13.80 2.52
N LEU A 4 -6.52 -13.63 3.24
CA LEU A 4 -5.32 -14.45 3.06
C LEU A 4 -5.53 -15.93 3.48
N PRO A 5 -6.07 -16.22 4.69
CA PRO A 5 -6.40 -17.59 5.06
C PRO A 5 -7.51 -18.19 4.18
N LEU A 6 -8.43 -17.36 3.67
CA LEU A 6 -9.49 -17.83 2.75
C LEU A 6 -8.91 -18.33 1.44
N ILE A 7 -7.94 -17.62 0.84
CA ILE A 7 -7.27 -18.05 -0.40
C ILE A 7 -6.56 -19.38 -0.20
N VAL A 8 -5.78 -19.50 0.88
CA VAL A 8 -5.08 -20.75 1.20
C VAL A 8 -6.06 -21.89 1.44
N ALA A 9 -7.18 -21.63 2.14
CA ALA A 9 -8.23 -22.62 2.41
C ALA A 9 -8.91 -23.08 1.11
N ILE A 10 -9.20 -22.18 0.16
CA ILE A 10 -9.81 -22.54 -1.13
C ILE A 10 -8.89 -23.47 -1.93
N VAL A 11 -7.60 -23.14 -2.04
CA VAL A 11 -6.61 -23.97 -2.75
C VAL A 11 -6.46 -25.33 -2.07
N ALA A 12 -6.39 -25.35 -0.74
CA ALA A 12 -6.29 -26.58 0.03
C ALA A 12 -7.54 -27.47 -0.12
N LEU A 13 -8.75 -26.89 -0.06
CA LEU A 13 -10.01 -27.61 -0.26
C LEU A 13 -10.10 -28.18 -1.68
N ALA A 14 -9.73 -27.41 -2.70
CA ALA A 14 -9.72 -27.89 -4.08
C ALA A 14 -8.80 -29.10 -4.24
N GLN A 15 -7.58 -29.06 -3.67
CA GLN A 15 -6.64 -30.16 -3.71
C GLN A 15 -7.15 -31.42 -2.99
N ILE A 16 -7.80 -31.23 -1.82
CA ILE A 16 -8.34 -32.36 -1.05
C ILE A 16 -9.55 -32.97 -1.75
N SER A 17 -10.41 -32.17 -2.39
CA SER A 17 -11.60 -32.66 -3.12
C SER A 17 -11.26 -33.56 -4.31
N GLU A 18 -10.07 -33.39 -4.89
CA GLU A 18 -9.55 -34.24 -5.97
C GLU A 18 -8.77 -35.46 -5.44
N GLY A 19 -8.78 -35.70 -4.13
CA GLY A 19 -8.05 -36.81 -3.51
C GLY A 19 -6.53 -36.60 -3.41
N GLY A 20 -6.06 -35.38 -3.71
CA GLY A 20 -4.66 -35.02 -3.63
C GLY A 20 -4.19 -34.75 -2.18
N THR A 21 -2.92 -34.91 -1.92
CA THR A 21 -2.31 -34.57 -0.63
C THR A 21 -1.69 -33.17 -0.69
N LEU A 22 -1.84 -32.37 0.36
CA LEU A 22 -1.21 -31.05 0.46
C LEU A 22 0.33 -31.14 0.39
N ARG A 23 0.90 -32.27 0.77
CA ARG A 23 2.34 -32.52 0.67
C ARG A 23 2.83 -32.54 -0.77
N ALA A 24 2.00 -32.92 -1.74
CA ALA A 24 2.33 -32.91 -3.16
C ALA A 24 2.56 -31.48 -3.69
N LEU A 25 1.94 -30.47 -3.07
CA LEU A 25 2.16 -29.08 -3.41
C LEU A 25 3.46 -28.50 -2.86
N LEU A 26 4.16 -29.22 -1.96
CA LEU A 26 5.41 -28.76 -1.36
C LEU A 26 6.59 -29.22 -2.21
N GLN A 27 7.06 -28.36 -3.10
CA GLN A 27 8.22 -28.59 -3.97
C GLN A 27 9.34 -27.57 -3.69
N PRO A 28 10.38 -27.95 -2.89
CA PRO A 28 11.43 -27.01 -2.49
C PRO A 28 12.19 -26.41 -3.68
N THR A 29 12.44 -27.19 -4.74
CA THR A 29 13.14 -26.73 -5.94
C THR A 29 12.31 -25.67 -6.67
N ALA A 30 11.01 -25.88 -6.85
CA ALA A 30 10.10 -24.92 -7.46
C ALA A 30 10.02 -23.63 -6.61
N ALA A 31 9.93 -23.78 -5.28
CA ALA A 31 9.93 -22.65 -4.35
C ALA A 31 11.22 -21.82 -4.46
N LEU A 32 12.38 -22.46 -4.50
CA LEU A 32 13.66 -21.76 -4.63
C LEU A 32 13.74 -20.97 -5.95
N ILE A 33 13.31 -21.56 -7.06
CA ILE A 33 13.33 -20.90 -8.37
C ILE A 33 12.40 -19.67 -8.35
N VAL A 34 11.16 -19.82 -7.91
CA VAL A 34 10.15 -18.76 -7.99
C VAL A 34 10.38 -17.69 -6.92
N PHE A 35 10.39 -18.05 -5.65
CA PHE A 35 10.54 -17.07 -4.56
C PHE A 35 11.97 -16.52 -4.50
N GLY A 36 12.97 -17.39 -4.58
CA GLY A 36 14.38 -17.00 -4.57
C GLY A 36 14.74 -16.15 -5.79
N GLY A 37 14.31 -16.57 -6.98
CA GLY A 37 14.54 -15.84 -8.21
C GLY A 37 13.82 -14.49 -8.23
N THR A 38 12.55 -14.42 -7.77
CA THR A 38 11.81 -13.14 -7.65
C THR A 38 12.53 -12.20 -6.69
N LEU A 39 12.96 -12.71 -5.52
CA LEU A 39 13.70 -11.90 -4.56
C LEU A 39 15.04 -11.40 -5.14
N ALA A 40 15.78 -12.26 -5.83
CA ALA A 40 17.04 -11.88 -6.48
C ALA A 40 16.83 -10.79 -7.56
N ALA A 41 15.78 -10.93 -8.38
CA ALA A 41 15.41 -9.93 -9.37
C ALA A 41 15.06 -8.58 -8.71
N MET A 42 14.34 -8.60 -7.59
CA MET A 42 14.02 -7.40 -6.82
C MET A 42 15.25 -6.71 -6.24
N LEU A 43 16.18 -7.50 -5.66
CA LEU A 43 17.44 -6.98 -5.10
C LEU A 43 18.32 -6.34 -6.17
N LEU A 44 18.25 -6.83 -7.41
CA LEU A 44 18.97 -6.26 -8.55
C LEU A 44 18.29 -5.00 -9.10
N SER A 45 16.96 -4.97 -9.09
CA SER A 45 16.16 -3.90 -9.73
C SER A 45 16.02 -2.65 -8.87
N TYR A 46 16.06 -2.78 -7.53
CA TYR A 46 15.73 -1.70 -6.62
C TYR A 46 16.79 -1.46 -5.53
N PRO A 47 17.00 -0.18 -5.13
CA PRO A 47 17.86 0.15 -4.00
C PRO A 47 17.38 -0.51 -2.70
N SER A 48 18.32 -0.95 -1.88
CA SER A 48 18.03 -1.65 -0.61
C SER A 48 17.17 -0.83 0.35
N GLU A 49 17.26 0.51 0.31
CA GLU A 49 16.44 1.40 1.15
C GLU A 49 14.97 1.36 0.75
N LEU A 50 14.68 1.36 -0.56
CA LEU A 50 13.30 1.24 -1.06
C LEU A 50 12.71 -0.13 -0.71
N LEU A 51 13.49 -1.20 -0.83
CA LEU A 51 13.05 -2.55 -0.43
C LEU A 51 12.73 -2.63 1.07
N ARG A 52 13.59 -2.04 1.93
CA ARG A 52 13.33 -1.96 3.38
C ARG A 52 12.09 -1.13 3.70
N ARG A 53 11.88 -0.04 2.98
CA ARG A 53 10.70 0.81 3.12
C ARG A 53 9.44 0.05 2.70
N THR A 54 9.46 -0.67 1.58
CA THR A 54 8.37 -1.54 1.13
C THR A 54 8.06 -2.63 2.15
N ALA A 55 9.07 -3.29 2.73
CA ALA A 55 8.88 -4.29 3.78
C ALA A 55 8.21 -3.69 5.04
N ARG A 56 8.61 -2.48 5.45
CA ARG A 56 7.95 -1.74 6.55
C ARG A 56 6.50 -1.36 6.21
N ALA A 57 6.25 -0.91 4.99
CA ALA A 57 4.90 -0.59 4.52
C ALA A 57 3.99 -1.82 4.52
N LEU A 58 4.50 -2.99 4.10
CA LEU A 58 3.78 -4.27 4.15
C LEU A 58 3.37 -4.66 5.58
N SER A 59 4.22 -4.42 6.58
CA SER A 59 3.87 -4.69 7.97
C SER A 59 2.71 -3.83 8.48
N GLY A 60 2.50 -2.67 7.88
CA GLY A 60 1.41 -1.74 8.17
C GLY A 60 0.16 -1.90 7.31
N VAL A 61 0.23 -2.67 6.22
CA VAL A 61 -0.84 -2.77 5.21
C VAL A 61 -2.19 -3.26 5.76
N PHE A 62 -2.16 -4.03 6.84
CA PHE A 62 -3.37 -4.55 7.49
C PHE A 62 -3.91 -3.62 8.59
N ARG A 63 -3.22 -2.52 8.89
CA ARG A 63 -3.75 -1.50 9.77
C ARG A 63 -4.83 -0.70 9.05
N VAL A 64 -5.78 -0.17 9.81
CA VAL A 64 -6.79 0.75 9.26
C VAL A 64 -6.07 2.01 8.83
N GLY A 65 -6.20 2.37 7.57
CA GLY A 65 -5.65 3.62 7.05
C GLY A 65 -6.33 4.83 7.71
N VAL A 66 -5.60 5.92 7.85
CA VAL A 66 -6.17 7.20 8.29
C VAL A 66 -6.92 7.77 7.09
N SER A 67 -8.24 7.82 7.19
CA SER A 67 -9.10 8.51 6.23
C SER A 67 -9.66 9.77 6.88
N PRO A 68 -9.96 10.83 6.12
CA PRO A 68 -10.66 11.98 6.64
C PRO A 68 -11.97 11.53 7.30
N ASP A 69 -12.20 11.95 8.52
CA ASP A 69 -13.42 11.66 9.26
C ASP A 69 -14.06 12.93 9.83
N LYS A 70 -15.30 12.81 10.32
CA LYS A 70 -16.01 13.93 10.93
C LYS A 70 -15.32 14.45 12.20
N ALA A 71 -14.62 13.59 12.92
CA ALA A 71 -13.89 14.01 14.11
C ALA A 71 -12.72 14.93 13.76
N MET A 72 -12.03 14.65 12.65
CA MET A 72 -10.96 15.50 12.14
C MET A 72 -11.48 16.86 11.68
N VAL A 73 -12.60 16.91 10.94
CA VAL A 73 -13.24 18.18 10.54
C VAL A 73 -13.65 19.00 11.76
N HIS A 74 -14.30 18.37 12.74
CA HIS A 74 -14.68 19.05 13.98
C HIS A 74 -13.46 19.59 14.75
N ARG A 75 -12.35 18.83 14.79
CA ARG A 75 -11.09 19.30 15.39
C ARG A 75 -10.59 20.58 14.72
N PHE A 76 -10.61 20.65 13.39
CA PHE A 76 -10.20 21.86 12.66
C PHE A 76 -11.16 23.03 12.86
N GLU A 77 -12.46 22.77 13.01
CA GLU A 77 -13.43 23.82 13.37
C GLU A 77 -13.09 24.43 14.73
N VAL A 78 -12.78 23.61 15.73
CA VAL A 78 -12.35 24.06 17.07
C VAL A 78 -11.06 24.87 16.99
N LEU A 79 -10.04 24.40 16.25
CA LEU A 79 -8.79 25.12 16.02
C LEU A 79 -9.02 26.48 15.34
N ALA A 80 -9.93 26.54 14.36
CA ALA A 80 -10.30 27.78 13.68
C ALA A 80 -10.98 28.79 14.65
N VAL A 81 -11.85 28.30 15.55
CA VAL A 81 -12.46 29.15 16.61
C VAL A 81 -11.39 29.67 17.56
N GLN A 82 -10.45 28.83 17.99
CA GLN A 82 -9.37 29.20 18.90
C GLN A 82 -8.45 30.25 18.26
N ALA A 83 -7.99 30.01 17.03
CA ALA A 83 -7.13 30.95 16.28
C ALA A 83 -7.82 32.30 16.07
N ARG A 84 -9.13 32.30 15.80
CA ARG A 84 -9.89 33.54 15.60
C ARG A 84 -10.11 34.35 16.88
N ARG A 85 -10.25 33.70 18.05
CA ARG A 85 -10.48 34.36 19.34
C ARG A 85 -9.20 34.82 20.01
N HIS A 86 -8.16 34.00 19.92
CA HIS A 86 -6.93 34.18 20.71
C HIS A 86 -5.68 34.41 19.83
N GLY A 87 -5.85 34.47 18.50
CA GLY A 87 -4.76 34.58 17.55
C GLY A 87 -4.13 33.23 17.18
N ALA A 88 -3.40 33.19 16.06
CA ALA A 88 -2.76 31.97 15.55
C ALA A 88 -1.74 31.39 16.54
N LEU A 89 -1.06 32.23 17.34
CA LEU A 89 -0.08 31.81 18.35
C LEU A 89 -0.70 30.89 19.42
N SER A 90 -2.01 31.02 19.68
CA SER A 90 -2.70 30.14 20.65
C SER A 90 -2.71 28.66 20.25
N LEU A 91 -2.45 28.35 18.96
CA LEU A 91 -2.38 26.97 18.46
C LEU A 91 -1.05 26.28 18.80
N GLU A 92 -0.04 27.00 19.28
CA GLU A 92 1.24 26.42 19.66
C GLU A 92 1.08 25.29 20.71
N GLY A 93 0.14 25.48 21.65
CA GLY A 93 -0.20 24.48 22.66
C GLY A 93 -0.83 23.19 22.13
N GLU A 94 -1.33 23.21 20.90
CA GLU A 94 -1.91 22.04 20.23
C GLU A 94 -0.85 21.20 19.46
N ILE A 95 0.39 21.70 19.38
CA ILE A 95 1.51 21.03 18.72
C ILE A 95 2.32 20.28 19.79
N PRO A 96 2.29 18.93 19.80
CA PRO A 96 3.06 18.17 20.78
C PRO A 96 4.56 18.41 20.59
N ALA A 97 5.30 18.52 21.69
CA ALA A 97 6.75 18.63 21.64
C ALA A 97 7.36 17.41 20.93
N ASN A 98 8.22 17.64 19.94
CA ASN A 98 8.86 16.61 19.11
C ASN A 98 7.92 15.84 18.15
N ASP A 99 6.68 16.30 17.91
CA ASP A 99 5.83 15.72 16.89
C ASP A 99 6.23 16.22 15.50
N THR A 100 6.64 15.30 14.63
CA THR A 100 7.03 15.53 13.23
C THR A 100 5.90 15.17 12.26
N SER A 101 4.67 15.02 12.76
CA SER A 101 3.53 14.70 11.92
C SER A 101 3.24 15.82 10.91
N PHE A 102 2.53 15.47 9.86
CA PHE A 102 2.13 16.45 8.85
C PHE A 102 1.23 17.55 9.44
N LEU A 103 0.35 17.16 10.37
CA LEU A 103 -0.53 18.10 11.09
C LEU A 103 0.28 19.12 11.90
N SER A 104 1.25 18.67 12.68
CA SER A 104 2.10 19.55 13.49
C SER A 104 2.90 20.51 12.63
N ARG A 105 3.42 20.04 11.50
CA ARG A 105 4.11 20.90 10.51
C ARG A 105 3.17 21.96 9.93
N ALA A 106 1.94 21.59 9.57
CA ALA A 106 0.95 22.53 9.04
C ALA A 106 0.56 23.58 10.07
N LEU A 107 0.31 23.17 11.32
CA LEU A 107 -0.01 24.09 12.42
C LEU A 107 1.16 25.02 12.75
N GLN A 108 2.41 24.53 12.67
CA GLN A 108 3.60 25.36 12.90
C GLN A 108 3.68 26.51 11.89
N LEU A 109 3.42 26.25 10.60
CA LEU A 109 3.41 27.32 9.59
C LEU A 109 2.30 28.36 9.85
N VAL A 110 1.18 27.95 10.43
CA VAL A 110 0.11 28.87 10.85
C VAL A 110 0.57 29.73 12.02
N VAL A 111 1.18 29.13 13.06
CA VAL A 111 1.69 29.79 14.27
C VAL A 111 2.81 30.78 13.91
N ASP A 112 3.74 30.36 13.03
CA ASP A 112 4.88 31.20 12.57
C ASP A 112 4.41 32.36 11.68
N GLY A 113 3.15 32.44 11.36
CA GLY A 113 2.58 33.56 10.60
C GLY A 113 2.98 33.59 9.13
N ILE A 114 3.41 32.46 8.57
CA ILE A 114 3.85 32.35 7.17
C ILE A 114 2.71 32.75 6.21
N ASP A 115 3.09 33.34 5.07
CA ASP A 115 2.13 33.69 4.02
C ASP A 115 1.30 32.48 3.58
N PRO A 116 -0.05 32.60 3.48
CA PRO A 116 -0.92 31.47 3.16
C PRO A 116 -0.59 30.77 1.84
N ALA A 117 -0.19 31.53 0.81
CA ALA A 117 0.14 30.94 -0.49
C ALA A 117 1.46 30.16 -0.42
N TYR A 118 2.44 30.69 0.28
CA TYR A 118 3.72 30.01 0.49
C TYR A 118 3.57 28.77 1.39
N ALA A 119 2.77 28.86 2.46
CA ALA A 119 2.45 27.73 3.32
C ALA A 119 1.76 26.60 2.53
N ARG A 120 0.77 26.93 1.70
CA ARG A 120 0.11 26.00 0.79
C ARG A 120 1.11 25.31 -0.11
N GLN A 121 1.89 26.05 -0.87
CA GLN A 121 2.87 25.51 -1.80
C GLN A 121 3.86 24.56 -1.11
N THR A 122 4.35 24.94 0.07
CA THR A 122 5.28 24.13 0.85
C THR A 122 4.67 22.80 1.27
N LEU A 123 3.42 22.83 1.77
CA LEU A 123 2.71 21.64 2.24
C LEU A 123 2.29 20.73 1.07
N GLU A 124 1.85 21.31 -0.05
CA GLU A 124 1.53 20.56 -1.27
C GLU A 124 2.75 19.83 -1.81
N SER A 125 3.90 20.50 -1.96
CA SER A 125 5.14 19.87 -2.39
C SER A 125 5.56 18.73 -1.46
N TYR A 126 5.37 18.89 -0.14
CA TYR A 126 5.64 17.83 0.82
C TYR A 126 4.66 16.66 0.69
N ASN A 127 3.36 16.94 0.44
CA ASN A 127 2.34 15.92 0.23
C ASN A 127 2.63 15.10 -1.03
N GLU A 128 2.94 15.76 -2.15
CA GLU A 128 3.29 15.12 -3.42
C GLU A 128 4.53 14.22 -3.29
N ALA A 129 5.60 14.73 -2.69
CA ALA A 129 6.82 13.96 -2.46
C ALA A 129 6.54 12.72 -1.57
N ARG A 130 5.67 12.86 -0.57
CA ARG A 130 5.31 11.77 0.32
C ARG A 130 4.43 10.74 -0.37
N GLU A 131 3.43 11.18 -1.14
CA GLU A 131 2.56 10.31 -1.92
C GLU A 131 3.36 9.51 -2.96
N SER A 132 4.20 10.19 -3.75
CA SER A 132 5.09 9.54 -4.72
C SER A 132 5.92 8.44 -4.07
N ALA A 133 6.56 8.78 -2.97
CA ALA A 133 7.37 7.85 -2.23
C ALA A 133 6.57 6.66 -1.62
N ASP A 134 5.30 6.83 -1.26
CA ASP A 134 4.42 5.75 -0.79
C ASP A 134 3.92 4.89 -1.98
N LEU A 135 3.71 5.49 -3.16
CA LEU A 135 3.34 4.79 -4.41
C LEU A 135 4.49 3.93 -4.95
N GLU A 136 5.75 4.39 -4.86
CA GLU A 136 6.92 3.59 -5.21
C GLU A 136 6.94 2.23 -4.49
N CYS A 137 6.50 2.16 -3.22
CA CYS A 137 6.40 0.90 -2.50
C CYS A 137 5.37 -0.08 -3.14
N ALA A 138 4.31 0.43 -3.74
CA ALA A 138 3.34 -0.40 -4.46
C ALA A 138 3.92 -0.88 -5.81
N GLU A 139 4.65 -0.02 -6.53
CA GLU A 139 5.32 -0.36 -7.79
C GLU A 139 6.36 -1.46 -7.62
N VAL A 140 7.10 -1.46 -6.50
CA VAL A 140 8.02 -2.54 -6.13
C VAL A 140 7.30 -3.89 -6.09
N LEU A 141 6.10 -3.96 -5.50
CA LEU A 141 5.32 -5.20 -5.45
C LEU A 141 4.74 -5.59 -6.82
N GLU A 142 4.35 -4.63 -7.63
CA GLU A 142 3.88 -4.87 -9.00
C GLU A 142 5.00 -5.45 -9.87
N SER A 143 6.21 -4.94 -9.75
CA SER A 143 7.38 -5.50 -10.42
C SER A 143 7.67 -6.93 -9.97
N ALA A 144 7.60 -7.19 -8.66
CA ALA A 144 7.73 -8.56 -8.13
C ALA A 144 6.65 -9.49 -8.70
N ALA A 145 5.40 -8.98 -8.84
CA ALA A 145 4.30 -9.72 -9.46
C ALA A 145 4.55 -10.00 -10.95
N GLY A 146 5.27 -9.13 -11.65
CA GLY A 146 5.71 -9.37 -13.03
C GLY A 146 6.79 -10.45 -13.13
N TYR A 147 7.75 -10.47 -12.19
CA TYR A 147 8.84 -11.47 -12.20
C TYR A 147 8.37 -12.86 -11.80
N ALA A 148 7.46 -13.00 -10.84
CA ALA A 148 7.09 -14.28 -10.28
C ALA A 148 6.55 -15.28 -11.33
N PRO A 149 5.60 -14.95 -12.23
CA PRO A 149 5.13 -15.87 -13.26
C PRO A 149 6.21 -16.25 -14.26
N THR A 150 7.07 -15.31 -14.67
CA THR A 150 8.16 -15.58 -15.62
C THR A 150 9.19 -16.56 -15.03
N LEU A 151 9.49 -16.44 -13.74
CA LEU A 151 10.33 -17.41 -13.02
C LEU A 151 9.62 -18.74 -12.83
N GLY A 152 8.28 -18.75 -12.74
CA GLY A 152 7.47 -19.96 -12.82
C GLY A 152 7.68 -20.70 -14.14
N ILE A 153 7.70 -19.98 -15.27
CA ILE A 153 8.00 -20.56 -16.60
C ILE A 153 9.42 -21.12 -16.64
N VAL A 154 10.41 -20.40 -16.10
CA VAL A 154 11.78 -20.92 -15.98
C VAL A 154 11.81 -22.24 -15.20
N GLY A 155 11.09 -22.30 -14.09
CA GLY A 155 10.96 -23.53 -13.28
C GLY A 155 10.30 -24.68 -14.06
N THR A 156 9.29 -24.38 -14.89
CA THR A 156 8.65 -25.35 -15.78
C THR A 156 9.66 -25.93 -16.78
N VAL A 157 10.43 -25.08 -17.45
CA VAL A 157 11.44 -25.51 -18.42
C VAL A 157 12.51 -26.38 -17.75
N MET A 158 12.97 -25.96 -16.56
CA MET A 158 13.96 -26.75 -15.79
C MET A 158 13.41 -28.12 -15.38
N GLY A 159 12.14 -28.19 -14.96
CA GLY A 159 11.47 -29.45 -14.63
C GLY A 159 11.38 -30.38 -15.84
N LEU A 160 10.99 -29.83 -17.02
CA LEU A 160 10.91 -30.60 -18.27
C LEU A 160 12.28 -31.09 -18.75
N ILE A 161 13.35 -30.31 -18.60
CA ILE A 161 14.72 -30.75 -18.87
C ILE A 161 15.07 -31.97 -18.01
N GLN A 162 14.65 -31.98 -16.74
CA GLN A 162 14.85 -33.10 -15.84
C GLN A 162 14.12 -34.37 -16.32
N VAL A 163 12.84 -34.20 -16.78
CA VAL A 163 12.06 -35.29 -17.38
C VAL A 163 12.76 -35.87 -18.61
N LEU A 164 13.27 -35.03 -19.50
CA LEU A 164 13.97 -35.46 -20.71
C LEU A 164 15.25 -36.27 -20.38
N LYS A 165 15.94 -35.93 -19.30
CA LYS A 165 17.12 -36.71 -18.84
C LYS A 165 16.78 -38.09 -18.30
N GLN A 166 15.52 -38.31 -17.89
CA GLN A 166 15.04 -39.54 -17.26
C GLN A 166 14.16 -40.41 -18.17
N LEU A 167 14.20 -40.18 -19.50
CA LEU A 167 13.38 -40.91 -20.47
C LEU A 167 13.61 -42.44 -20.42
N SER A 168 14.79 -42.90 -20.01
CA SER A 168 15.11 -44.30 -19.84
C SER A 168 14.59 -44.92 -18.54
N ALA A 169 14.11 -44.09 -17.59
CA ALA A 169 13.59 -44.48 -16.28
C ALA A 169 12.22 -43.84 -16.00
N PRO A 170 11.12 -44.28 -16.63
CA PRO A 170 9.80 -43.63 -16.54
C PRO A 170 9.27 -43.43 -15.12
N ALA A 171 9.66 -44.29 -14.18
CA ALA A 171 9.26 -44.17 -12.78
C ALA A 171 9.82 -42.90 -12.08
N GLU A 172 10.92 -42.35 -12.58
CA GLU A 172 11.55 -41.12 -12.03
C GLU A 172 11.09 -39.84 -12.68
N MET A 173 10.40 -39.89 -13.83
CA MET A 173 9.91 -38.74 -14.57
C MET A 173 8.88 -37.89 -13.77
N GLY A 174 8.15 -38.54 -12.89
CA GLY A 174 7.10 -37.89 -12.07
C GLY A 174 7.60 -36.72 -11.23
N GLN A 175 8.84 -36.80 -10.72
CA GLN A 175 9.43 -35.76 -9.92
C GLN A 175 9.72 -34.48 -10.76
N GLY A 176 10.27 -34.64 -11.95
CA GLY A 176 10.51 -33.51 -12.87
C GLY A 176 9.20 -32.81 -13.30
N LEU A 177 8.16 -33.61 -13.61
CA LEU A 177 6.83 -33.10 -13.93
C LEU A 177 6.23 -32.34 -12.74
N ALA A 178 6.35 -32.86 -11.53
CA ALA A 178 5.86 -32.17 -10.33
C ALA A 178 6.53 -30.79 -10.16
N VAL A 179 7.86 -30.72 -10.32
CA VAL A 179 8.58 -29.42 -10.26
C VAL A 179 8.06 -28.46 -11.33
N ALA A 180 7.86 -28.92 -12.58
CA ALA A 180 7.38 -28.09 -13.67
C ALA A 180 6.01 -27.48 -13.37
N PHE A 181 5.01 -28.29 -12.99
CA PHE A 181 3.67 -27.80 -12.73
C PHE A 181 3.58 -26.92 -11.46
N ILE A 182 4.26 -27.31 -10.39
CA ILE A 182 4.23 -26.56 -9.14
C ILE A 182 4.97 -25.22 -9.26
N ALA A 183 6.04 -25.13 -10.07
CA ALA A 183 6.71 -23.86 -10.31
C ALA A 183 5.77 -22.84 -10.97
N THR A 184 4.99 -23.25 -11.98
CA THR A 184 3.99 -22.40 -12.61
C THR A 184 2.90 -21.98 -11.59
N LEU A 185 2.39 -22.93 -10.80
CA LEU A 185 1.40 -22.66 -9.77
C LEU A 185 1.92 -21.65 -8.74
N TYR A 186 3.16 -21.79 -8.29
CA TYR A 186 3.77 -20.84 -7.36
C TYR A 186 3.94 -19.46 -7.98
N GLY A 187 4.42 -19.37 -9.22
CA GLY A 187 4.63 -18.09 -9.91
C GLY A 187 3.35 -17.31 -10.07
N VAL A 188 2.32 -17.94 -10.65
CA VAL A 188 1.01 -17.32 -10.86
C VAL A 188 0.30 -17.06 -9.54
N GLY A 189 0.36 -17.99 -8.60
CA GLY A 189 -0.24 -17.86 -7.27
C GLY A 189 0.39 -16.70 -6.48
N LEU A 190 1.71 -16.61 -6.42
CA LEU A 190 2.43 -15.52 -5.75
C LEU A 190 2.04 -14.15 -6.33
N ALA A 191 2.00 -14.04 -7.65
CA ALA A 191 1.67 -12.78 -8.32
C ALA A 191 0.22 -12.35 -8.04
N ASN A 192 -0.75 -13.20 -8.36
CA ASN A 192 -2.16 -12.81 -8.43
C ASN A 192 -2.89 -12.91 -7.10
N LEU A 193 -2.48 -13.81 -6.20
CA LEU A 193 -3.15 -13.98 -4.91
C LEU A 193 -2.51 -13.16 -3.78
N PHE A 194 -1.25 -12.74 -3.94
CA PHE A 194 -0.52 -12.04 -2.90
C PHE A 194 0.00 -10.67 -3.35
N LEU A 195 0.90 -10.62 -4.35
CA LEU A 195 1.63 -9.40 -4.68
C LEU A 195 0.73 -8.31 -5.25
N ILE A 196 -0.11 -8.62 -6.24
CA ILE A 196 -1.03 -7.65 -6.85
C ILE A 196 -2.06 -7.11 -5.85
N PRO A 197 -2.77 -7.94 -5.07
CA PRO A 197 -3.69 -7.43 -4.05
C PRO A 197 -3.01 -6.58 -2.98
N LEU A 198 -1.78 -6.91 -2.57
CA LEU A 198 -1.02 -6.11 -1.61
C LEU A 198 -0.58 -4.77 -2.22
N ALA A 199 -0.12 -4.75 -3.47
CA ALA A 199 0.22 -3.53 -4.18
C ALA A 199 -0.99 -2.60 -4.33
N THR A 200 -2.14 -3.14 -4.73
CA THR A 200 -3.40 -2.40 -4.86
C THR A 200 -3.82 -1.79 -3.52
N ARG A 201 -3.68 -2.54 -2.44
CA ARG A 201 -4.02 -2.05 -1.10
C ARG A 201 -3.05 -0.97 -0.63
N LEU A 202 -1.74 -1.11 -0.86
CA LEU A 202 -0.76 -0.06 -0.55
C LEU A 202 -1.06 1.22 -1.33
N ARG A 203 -1.38 1.11 -2.61
CA ARG A 203 -1.77 2.24 -3.45
C ARG A 203 -3.03 2.96 -2.92
N ALA A 204 -4.04 2.20 -2.49
CA ALA A 204 -5.24 2.76 -1.88
C ALA A 204 -4.93 3.50 -0.57
N LEU A 205 -4.06 2.94 0.28
CA LEU A 205 -3.62 3.58 1.53
C LEU A 205 -2.81 4.86 1.28
N ALA A 206 -1.90 4.85 0.29
CA ALA A 206 -1.12 6.02 -0.10
C ALA A 206 -2.03 7.19 -0.53
N ARG A 207 -3.00 6.90 -1.42
CA ARG A 207 -3.98 7.89 -1.89
C ARG A 207 -4.86 8.41 -0.74
N SER A 208 -5.36 7.54 0.12
CA SER A 208 -6.17 7.96 1.28
C SER A 208 -5.38 8.86 2.24
N ALA A 209 -4.11 8.55 2.47
CA ALA A 209 -3.23 9.39 3.28
C ALA A 209 -2.94 10.74 2.60
N ALA A 210 -2.80 10.78 1.27
CA ALA A 210 -2.61 12.02 0.51
C ALA A 210 -3.85 12.93 0.62
N VAL A 211 -5.06 12.38 0.47
CA VAL A 211 -6.32 13.13 0.66
C VAL A 211 -6.44 13.68 2.09
N THR A 212 -6.04 12.89 3.09
CA THR A 212 -6.04 13.36 4.48
C THR A 212 -5.08 14.54 4.67
N ARG A 213 -3.89 14.49 4.06
CA ARG A 213 -2.94 15.62 4.11
C ARG A 213 -3.45 16.84 3.36
N GLU A 214 -4.15 16.65 2.24
CA GLU A 214 -4.79 17.73 1.50
C GLU A 214 -5.87 18.44 2.33
N LEU A 215 -6.72 17.70 3.06
CA LEU A 215 -7.65 18.26 4.04
C LEU A 215 -6.93 19.12 5.08
N ILE A 216 -5.80 18.65 5.60
CA ILE A 216 -4.99 19.39 6.58
C ILE A 216 -4.44 20.68 5.98
N ILE A 217 -4.00 20.66 4.70
CA ILE A 217 -3.52 21.86 3.98
C ILE A 217 -4.64 22.90 3.90
N GLU A 218 -5.82 22.49 3.42
CA GLU A 218 -6.98 23.38 3.30
C GLU A 218 -7.38 23.97 4.65
N ALA A 219 -7.41 23.15 5.69
CA ALA A 219 -7.71 23.60 7.04
C ALA A 219 -6.69 24.62 7.55
N ALA A 220 -5.40 24.35 7.39
CA ALA A 220 -4.33 25.26 7.84
C ALA A 220 -4.39 26.60 7.11
N VAL A 221 -4.58 26.59 5.79
CA VAL A 221 -4.71 27.81 4.97
C VAL A 221 -5.97 28.60 5.37
N ALA A 222 -7.10 27.93 5.58
CA ALA A 222 -8.35 28.58 5.98
C ALA A 222 -8.23 29.21 7.38
N ILE A 223 -7.56 28.54 8.33
CA ILE A 223 -7.28 29.10 9.67
C ILE A 223 -6.38 30.34 9.55
N ARG A 224 -5.31 30.25 8.75
CA ARG A 224 -4.35 31.35 8.59
C ARG A 224 -4.95 32.58 7.93
N THR A 225 -5.88 32.39 6.97
CA THR A 225 -6.61 33.46 6.30
C THR A 225 -7.80 34.01 7.11
N GLY A 226 -8.08 33.42 8.28
CA GLY A 226 -9.16 33.89 9.17
C GLY A 226 -10.57 33.58 8.68
N VAL A 227 -10.74 32.55 7.82
CA VAL A 227 -12.05 32.09 7.34
C VAL A 227 -12.96 31.74 8.54
N HIS A 228 -14.28 32.01 8.39
CA HIS A 228 -15.23 31.73 9.45
C HIS A 228 -15.27 30.21 9.76
N PRO A 229 -15.20 29.78 11.04
CA PRO A 229 -15.09 28.35 11.41
C PRO A 229 -16.15 27.43 10.76
N ARG A 230 -17.41 27.91 10.65
CA ARG A 230 -18.47 27.15 9.95
C ARG A 230 -18.21 26.97 8.45
N LEU A 231 -17.53 27.92 7.81
CA LEU A 231 -17.15 27.77 6.39
C LEU A 231 -15.98 26.79 6.26
N VAL A 232 -15.06 26.77 7.22
CA VAL A 232 -13.99 25.79 7.28
C VAL A 232 -14.57 24.37 7.36
N SER A 233 -15.51 24.10 8.29
CA SER A 233 -16.12 22.78 8.40
C SER A 233 -16.88 22.37 7.13
N THR A 234 -17.65 23.29 6.53
CA THR A 234 -18.38 23.04 5.27
C THR A 234 -17.43 22.70 4.12
N GLN A 235 -16.31 23.41 3.99
CA GLN A 235 -15.30 23.15 2.97
C GLN A 235 -14.64 21.78 3.18
N LEU A 236 -14.28 21.44 4.42
CA LEU A 236 -13.59 20.18 4.75
C LEU A 236 -14.51 18.96 4.65
N GLU A 237 -15.83 19.11 4.83
CA GLU A 237 -16.78 18.01 4.62
C GLU A 237 -16.76 17.46 3.18
N GLY A 238 -16.34 18.25 2.19
CA GLY A 238 -16.15 17.81 0.81
C GLY A 238 -15.14 16.65 0.70
N TYR A 239 -14.09 16.67 1.52
CA TYR A 239 -13.06 15.62 1.55
C TYR A 239 -13.57 14.30 2.15
N ILE A 240 -14.48 14.36 3.13
CA ILE A 240 -15.11 13.16 3.71
C ILE A 240 -16.00 12.48 2.67
N ARG A 241 -16.87 13.25 2.01
CA ARG A 241 -17.79 12.71 0.99
C ARG A 241 -17.07 12.13 -0.22
N SER A 242 -15.90 12.67 -0.58
CA SER A 242 -15.05 12.13 -1.64
C SER A 242 -14.44 10.79 -1.25
N GLY A 243 -14.13 10.56 0.02
CA GLY A 243 -13.62 9.30 0.56
C GLY A 243 -14.69 8.21 0.72
N GLU A 244 -15.96 8.61 0.89
CA GLU A 244 -17.10 7.69 1.04
C GLU A 244 -17.79 7.33 -0.30
N ARG A 245 -17.38 7.93 -1.43
CA ARG A 245 -17.97 7.53 -2.72
C ARG A 245 -17.60 6.08 -2.98
N PRO A 246 -18.55 5.14 -2.89
CA PRO A 246 -18.43 3.92 -3.64
C PRO A 246 -18.24 4.35 -5.08
N VAL A 247 -17.39 3.65 -5.83
CA VAL A 247 -17.26 3.79 -7.27
C VAL A 247 -18.63 3.46 -7.86
N GLY A 248 -19.52 4.44 -7.81
CA GLY A 248 -20.86 4.39 -8.37
C GLY A 248 -20.75 4.92 -9.78
N PHE A 249 -20.85 4.02 -10.72
CA PHE A 249 -21.14 4.27 -12.10
C PHE A 249 -22.24 5.34 -12.24
N TRP A 250 -21.89 6.44 -12.97
CA TRP A 250 -22.80 7.32 -13.71
C TRP A 250 -24.15 7.66 -13.04
N GLY A 251 -24.28 8.90 -12.65
CA GLY A 251 -25.57 9.48 -12.29
C GLY A 251 -25.45 10.87 -11.70
N ASP A 252 -25.62 11.87 -12.61
CA ASP A 252 -25.89 13.29 -12.46
C ASP A 252 -24.72 14.20 -12.10
#